data_e9fa941f178086a658e20e68359e5285
#
_entry.id   e9fa941f178086a658e20e68359e5285
#
_cell.length_a   1.000
_cell.length_b   1.000
_cell.length_c   1.000
_cell.angle_alpha   90.00
_cell.angle_beta   90.00
_cell.angle_gamma   90.00
#
_symmetry.space_group_name_H-M   'P 1'
#
loop_
_entity.id
_entity.type
_entity.pdbx_description
1 polymer ?
#
loop_
_entity_poly.entity_id
_entity_poly.type
_entity_poly.pdbx_seq_one_letter_code
_entity_poly.pdbx_strand_id
1 'polypeptide(L)'
;MERREFFGSFLATLTAAATLPEIARALEDYMGSLKRELDGITDDANFWERAQREFLLQPGLIHFNCGSIGATPAPIVEAHKAYIDRLEENPYAQTWSGIGSGTFDTIQQTAARFLRADTDEVFLTRNTTEGMNL
;
A
#
# COMPACT_ATOMS: atom_id res chain seq x y z
N MET A 1 7.95 -15.11 10.68
CA MET A 1 8.34 -14.04 9.73
C MET A 1 9.01 -12.94 10.54
N GLU A 2 10.25 -12.65 10.25
CA GLU A 2 11.00 -11.58 10.87
C GLU A 2 10.40 -10.21 10.51
N ARG A 3 10.57 -9.19 11.39
CA ARG A 3 10.01 -7.84 11.13
C ARG A 3 10.45 -7.25 9.80
N ARG A 4 11.70 -7.49 9.41
CA ARG A 4 12.26 -7.04 8.11
C ARG A 4 11.60 -7.74 6.93
N GLU A 5 11.38 -9.05 7.02
CA GLU A 5 10.68 -9.84 6.01
C GLU A 5 9.22 -9.38 5.86
N PHE A 6 8.55 -9.09 6.99
CA PHE A 6 7.20 -8.54 6.98
C PHE A 6 7.16 -7.21 6.23
N PHE A 7 8.06 -6.28 6.55
CA PHE A 7 8.12 -4.98 5.91
C PHE A 7 8.36 -5.10 4.40
N GLY A 8 9.30 -5.94 3.98
CA GLY A 8 9.55 -6.22 2.56
C GLY A 8 8.34 -6.82 1.84
N SER A 9 7.64 -7.76 2.48
CA SER A 9 6.42 -8.38 1.93
C SER A 9 5.26 -7.39 1.84
N PHE A 10 5.09 -6.55 2.87
CA PHE A 10 4.09 -5.49 2.89
C PHE A 10 4.30 -4.49 1.74
N LEU A 11 5.53 -4.03 1.55
CA LEU A 11 5.88 -3.14 0.45
C LEU A 11 5.58 -3.78 -0.92
N ALA A 12 5.97 -5.04 -1.13
CA ALA A 12 5.70 -5.74 -2.38
C ALA A 12 4.19 -5.93 -2.66
N THR A 13 3.38 -6.07 -1.61
CA THR A 13 1.93 -6.23 -1.74
C THR A 13 1.25 -4.92 -2.15
N LEU A 14 1.74 -3.78 -1.66
CA LEU A 14 1.19 -2.46 -2.02
C LEU A 14 1.29 -2.17 -3.53
N THR A 15 2.36 -2.61 -4.19
CA THR A 15 2.54 -2.41 -5.63
C THR A 15 1.55 -3.22 -6.46
N ALA A 16 1.24 -4.44 -6.02
CA ALA A 16 0.32 -5.32 -6.73
C ALA A 16 -1.15 -4.88 -6.65
N ALA A 17 -1.48 -3.96 -5.74
CA ALA A 17 -2.83 -3.40 -5.60
C ALA A 17 -3.08 -2.16 -6.48
N ALA A 18 -2.06 -1.62 -7.14
CA ALA A 18 -2.22 -0.47 -8.02
C ALA A 18 -2.91 -0.88 -9.34
N THR A 19 -4.01 -0.23 -9.64
CA THR A 19 -4.90 -0.58 -10.76
C THR A 19 -4.60 0.15 -12.05
N LEU A 20 -3.84 1.24 -11.98
CA LEU A 20 -3.33 1.97 -13.15
C LEU A 20 -1.94 1.44 -13.52
N PRO A 21 -1.73 0.91 -14.73
CA PRO A 21 -0.47 0.26 -15.12
C PRO A 21 0.77 1.16 -14.97
N GLU A 22 0.63 2.46 -15.25
CA GLU A 22 1.71 3.42 -15.09
C GLU A 22 2.05 3.66 -13.60
N ILE A 23 1.04 3.75 -12.72
CA ILE A 23 1.23 3.92 -11.28
C ILE A 23 1.78 2.62 -10.69
N ALA A 24 1.26 1.46 -11.10
CA ALA A 24 1.77 0.16 -10.68
C ALA A 24 3.26 0.02 -10.99
N ARG A 25 3.66 0.32 -12.23
CA ARG A 25 5.06 0.23 -12.66
C ARG A 25 5.96 1.19 -11.88
N ALA A 26 5.54 2.44 -11.70
CA ALA A 26 6.31 3.43 -10.93
C ALA A 26 6.48 3.00 -9.47
N LEU A 27 5.44 2.42 -8.85
CA LEU A 27 5.52 1.85 -7.51
C LEU A 27 6.43 0.62 -7.47
N GLU A 28 6.34 -0.29 -8.44
CA GLU A 28 7.21 -1.48 -8.53
C GLU A 28 8.70 -1.09 -8.61
N ASP A 29 9.03 -0.14 -9.49
CA ASP A 29 10.40 0.36 -9.65
C ASP A 29 10.92 1.00 -8.36
N TYR A 30 10.10 1.85 -7.74
CA TYR A 30 10.43 2.50 -6.47
C TYR A 30 10.63 1.47 -5.35
N MET A 31 9.69 0.56 -5.18
CA MET A 31 9.74 -0.45 -4.12
C MET A 31 10.90 -1.43 -4.32
N GLY A 32 11.18 -1.80 -5.58
CA GLY A 32 12.35 -2.60 -5.92
C GLY A 32 13.67 -1.90 -5.58
N SER A 33 13.74 -0.59 -5.78
CA SER A 33 14.89 0.23 -5.38
C SER A 33 15.04 0.31 -3.87
N LEU A 34 13.96 0.65 -3.17
CA LEU A 34 13.92 0.73 -1.72
C LEU A 34 14.30 -0.60 -1.05
N LYS A 35 13.76 -1.71 -1.58
CA LYS A 35 14.10 -3.04 -1.08
C LYS A 35 15.60 -3.32 -1.19
N ARG A 36 16.22 -3.05 -2.35
CA ARG A 36 17.67 -3.24 -2.53
C ARG A 36 18.49 -2.39 -1.56
N GLU A 37 18.06 -1.16 -1.32
CA GLU A 37 18.72 -0.26 -0.37
C GLU A 37 18.62 -0.80 1.07
N LEU A 38 17.43 -1.20 1.49
CA LEU A 38 17.19 -1.74 2.83
C LEU A 38 17.88 -3.08 3.06
N ASP A 39 17.92 -3.96 2.07
CA ASP A 39 18.63 -5.25 2.13
C ASP A 39 20.14 -5.05 2.33
N GLY A 40 20.70 -3.93 1.87
CA GLY A 40 22.12 -3.58 2.07
C GLY A 40 22.44 -3.06 3.48
N ILE A 41 21.43 -2.73 4.30
CA ILE A 41 21.64 -2.21 5.66
C ILE A 41 21.63 -3.37 6.65
N THR A 42 22.78 -3.66 7.24
CA THR A 42 22.93 -4.77 8.20
C THR A 42 22.58 -4.38 9.63
N ASP A 43 22.75 -3.12 10.01
CA ASP A 43 22.43 -2.59 11.33
C ASP A 43 20.92 -2.25 11.44
N ASP A 44 20.29 -2.72 12.52
CA ASP A 44 18.85 -2.55 12.71
C ASP A 44 18.43 -1.10 12.95
N ALA A 45 19.21 -0.31 13.67
CA ALA A 45 18.89 1.08 13.93
C ALA A 45 18.89 1.89 12.61
N ASN A 46 19.91 1.71 11.79
CA ASN A 46 20.02 2.35 10.48
C ASN A 46 18.92 1.87 9.52
N PHE A 47 18.55 0.58 9.57
CA PHE A 47 17.42 0.05 8.79
C PHE A 47 16.12 0.78 9.14
N TRP A 48 15.79 0.87 10.43
CA TRP A 48 14.54 1.49 10.85
C TRP A 48 14.54 3.00 10.66
N GLU A 49 15.66 3.68 10.84
CA GLU A 49 15.79 5.11 10.50
C GLU A 49 15.55 5.35 9.02
N ARG A 50 16.11 4.49 8.15
CA ARG A 50 15.87 4.60 6.70
C ARG A 50 14.41 4.30 6.34
N ALA A 51 13.79 3.26 6.91
CA ALA A 51 12.39 2.93 6.69
C ALA A 51 11.45 4.04 7.16
N GLN A 52 11.78 4.73 8.25
CA GLN A 52 10.99 5.83 8.80
C GLN A 52 10.88 7.02 7.83
N ARG A 53 11.89 7.25 6.99
CA ARG A 53 11.90 8.33 5.98
C ARG A 53 10.88 8.13 4.87
N GLU A 54 10.31 6.92 4.76
CA GLU A 54 9.22 6.64 3.81
C GLU A 54 7.87 7.24 4.23
N PHE A 55 7.78 7.72 5.46
CA PHE A 55 6.54 8.31 5.99
C PHE A 55 6.65 9.84 6.09
N LEU A 56 5.60 10.54 5.69
CA LEU A 56 5.51 12.02 5.71
C LEU A 56 5.17 12.55 7.11
N LEU A 57 5.74 11.95 8.14
CA LEU A 57 5.55 12.41 9.51
C LEU A 57 6.38 13.66 9.80
N GLN A 58 5.83 14.56 10.61
CA GLN A 58 6.56 15.75 11.07
C GLN A 58 7.84 15.33 11.80
N PRO A 59 8.98 15.98 11.56
CA PRO A 59 10.22 15.68 12.27
C PRO A 59 10.04 15.74 13.80
N GLY A 60 10.51 14.70 14.48
CA GLY A 60 10.40 14.56 15.94
C GLY A 60 9.05 14.04 16.44
N LEU A 61 8.08 13.83 15.57
CA LEU A 61 6.81 13.17 15.95
C LEU A 61 7.01 11.68 16.15
N ILE A 62 6.65 11.20 17.33
CA ILE A 62 6.57 9.77 17.62
C ILE A 62 5.09 9.36 17.54
N HIS A 63 4.73 8.65 16.48
CA HIS A 63 3.35 8.28 16.19
C HIS A 63 3.05 6.86 16.68
N PHE A 64 2.26 6.74 17.75
CA PHE A 64 1.86 5.45 18.32
C PHE A 64 0.43 5.02 18.03
N ASN A 65 -0.43 5.95 17.57
CA ASN A 65 -1.85 5.67 17.41
C ASN A 65 -2.19 5.11 16.02
N CYS A 66 -1.48 4.10 15.57
CA CYS A 66 -1.76 3.44 14.29
C CYS A 66 -3.10 2.69 14.26
N GLY A 67 -3.69 2.39 15.43
CA GLY A 67 -4.99 1.72 15.52
C GLY A 67 -6.16 2.62 15.10
N SER A 68 -6.05 3.94 15.30
CA SER A 68 -7.06 4.90 14.87
C SER A 68 -6.74 5.49 13.48
N ILE A 69 -5.50 5.93 13.29
CA ILE A 69 -5.04 6.57 12.05
C ILE A 69 -3.59 6.11 11.80
N GLY A 70 -3.39 5.25 10.82
CA GLY A 70 -2.06 4.84 10.37
C GLY A 70 -1.40 5.90 9.50
N ALA A 71 -0.09 6.05 9.61
CA ALA A 71 0.68 6.84 8.65
C ALA A 71 0.79 6.10 7.32
N THR A 72 0.58 6.81 6.22
CA THR A 72 0.70 6.25 4.87
C THR A 72 2.09 6.56 4.31
N PRO A 73 2.79 5.58 3.73
CA PRO A 73 4.07 5.82 3.05
C PRO A 73 3.95 6.83 1.92
N ALA A 74 4.96 7.67 1.74
CA ALA A 74 4.99 8.72 0.72
C ALA A 74 4.66 8.23 -0.70
N PRO A 75 5.21 7.11 -1.19
CA PRO A 75 4.87 6.61 -2.53
C PRO A 75 3.39 6.29 -2.70
N ILE A 76 2.74 5.80 -1.65
CA ILE A 76 1.30 5.50 -1.68
C ILE A 76 0.48 6.79 -1.68
N VAL A 77 0.91 7.82 -0.95
CA VAL A 77 0.27 9.15 -1.00
C VAL A 77 0.34 9.72 -2.41
N GLU A 78 1.49 9.63 -3.07
CA GLU A 78 1.65 10.12 -4.45
C GLU A 78 0.81 9.30 -5.45
N ALA A 79 0.74 7.98 -5.28
CA ALA A 79 -0.13 7.13 -6.07
C ALA A 79 -1.62 7.50 -5.91
N HIS A 80 -2.06 7.82 -4.69
CA HIS A 80 -3.43 8.30 -4.43
C HIS A 80 -3.72 9.62 -5.15
N LYS A 81 -2.79 10.59 -5.10
CA LYS A 81 -2.93 11.86 -5.82
C LYS A 81 -3.06 11.62 -7.32
N ALA A 82 -2.16 10.83 -7.90
CA ALA A 82 -2.18 10.51 -9.31
C ALA A 82 -3.49 9.78 -9.73
N TYR A 83 -4.04 8.93 -8.86
CA TYR A 83 -5.33 8.29 -9.11
C TYR A 83 -6.49 9.29 -9.11
N ILE A 84 -6.48 10.25 -8.15
CA ILE A 84 -7.47 11.31 -8.10
C ILE A 84 -7.41 12.17 -9.37
N ASP A 85 -6.23 12.58 -9.81
CA ASP A 85 -6.05 13.34 -11.03
C ASP A 85 -6.64 12.59 -12.25
N ARG A 86 -6.37 11.29 -12.38
CA ARG A 86 -6.94 10.45 -13.43
C ARG A 86 -8.46 10.31 -13.34
N LEU A 87 -8.98 10.21 -12.13
CA LEU A 87 -10.41 10.14 -11.90
C LEU A 87 -11.11 11.42 -12.39
N GLU A 88 -10.53 12.59 -12.10
CA GLU A 88 -11.06 13.90 -12.51
C GLU A 88 -10.90 14.15 -14.02
N GLU A 89 -9.84 13.63 -14.66
CA GLU A 89 -9.68 13.70 -16.13
C GLU A 89 -10.82 13.02 -16.88
N ASN A 90 -11.29 11.87 -16.41
CA ASN A 90 -12.40 11.13 -17.03
C ASN A 90 -13.14 10.26 -16.01
N PRO A 91 -14.06 10.85 -15.22
CA PRO A 91 -14.77 10.13 -14.16
C PRO A 91 -15.57 8.92 -14.67
N TYR A 92 -16.15 9.02 -15.86
CA TYR A 92 -16.92 7.93 -16.48
C TYR A 92 -16.02 6.71 -16.80
N ALA A 93 -14.91 6.94 -17.48
CA ALA A 93 -14.00 5.86 -17.88
C ALA A 93 -13.38 5.17 -16.67
N GLN A 94 -13.08 5.90 -15.62
CA GLN A 94 -12.47 5.35 -14.41
C GLN A 94 -13.48 4.57 -13.54
N THR A 95 -14.75 4.97 -13.55
CA THR A 95 -15.78 4.38 -12.67
C THR A 95 -16.54 3.24 -13.34
N TRP A 96 -16.92 3.37 -14.61
CA TRP A 96 -17.90 2.48 -15.25
C TRP A 96 -17.32 1.59 -16.35
N SER A 97 -16.34 2.04 -17.09
CA SER A 97 -15.86 1.33 -18.29
C SER A 97 -14.39 0.92 -18.24
N GLY A 98 -13.67 1.25 -17.18
CA GLY A 98 -12.24 1.01 -17.11
C GLY A 98 -11.84 0.24 -15.87
N ILE A 99 -10.96 0.84 -15.12
CA ILE A 99 -10.28 0.29 -13.95
C ILE A 99 -11.24 -0.13 -12.84
N GLY A 100 -12.44 0.48 -12.77
CA GLY A 100 -13.43 0.16 -11.73
C GLY A 100 -14.02 -1.25 -11.82
N SER A 101 -14.18 -1.81 -13.02
CA SER A 101 -14.69 -3.17 -13.17
C SER A 101 -13.54 -4.19 -12.98
N GLY A 102 -13.51 -4.90 -11.89
CA GLY A 102 -12.49 -5.90 -11.55
C GLY A 102 -11.39 -5.39 -10.61
N THR A 103 -11.36 -4.10 -10.29
CA THR A 103 -10.41 -3.54 -9.32
C THR A 103 -10.59 -4.15 -7.94
N PHE A 104 -11.83 -4.30 -7.48
CA PHE A 104 -12.11 -4.90 -6.18
C PHE A 104 -11.64 -6.35 -6.11
N ASP A 105 -11.86 -7.12 -7.17
CA ASP A 105 -11.41 -8.52 -7.24
C ASP A 105 -9.88 -8.61 -7.16
N THR A 106 -9.17 -7.73 -7.86
CA THR A 106 -7.72 -7.67 -7.84
C THR A 106 -7.18 -7.30 -6.46
N ILE A 107 -7.79 -6.32 -5.80
CA ILE A 107 -7.41 -5.89 -4.44
C ILE A 107 -7.70 -7.02 -3.45
N GLN A 108 -8.87 -7.65 -3.53
CA GLN A 108 -9.25 -8.78 -2.67
C GLN A 108 -8.28 -9.96 -2.82
N GLN A 109 -7.96 -10.35 -4.06
CA GLN A 109 -6.97 -11.40 -4.32
C GLN A 109 -5.58 -11.05 -3.79
N THR A 110 -5.18 -9.79 -3.90
CA THR A 110 -3.90 -9.31 -3.39
C THR A 110 -3.85 -9.35 -1.87
N ALA A 111 -4.94 -8.92 -1.20
CA ALA A 111 -5.08 -9.00 0.25
C ALA A 111 -5.09 -10.46 0.73
N ALA A 112 -5.82 -11.35 0.06
CA ALA A 112 -5.86 -12.77 0.38
C ALA A 112 -4.46 -13.40 0.30
N ARG A 113 -3.72 -13.15 -0.77
CA ARG A 113 -2.32 -13.63 -0.91
C ARG A 113 -1.42 -13.13 0.22
N PHE A 114 -1.54 -11.85 0.60
CA PHE A 114 -0.76 -11.29 1.70
C PHE A 114 -1.10 -11.94 3.04
N LEU A 115 -2.38 -12.16 3.29
CA LEU A 115 -2.89 -12.80 4.52
C LEU A 115 -2.70 -14.32 4.53
N ARG A 116 -2.31 -14.94 3.39
CA ARG A 116 -2.26 -16.40 3.19
C ARG A 116 -3.61 -17.06 3.43
N ALA A 117 -4.66 -16.43 2.95
CA ALA A 117 -6.05 -16.86 3.01
C ALA A 117 -6.57 -17.15 1.59
N ASP A 118 -7.68 -17.86 1.50
CA ASP A 118 -8.42 -18.00 0.25
C ASP A 118 -9.18 -16.70 -0.07
N THR A 119 -9.44 -16.41 -1.34
CA THR A 119 -10.04 -15.12 -1.75
C THR A 119 -11.45 -14.94 -1.18
N ASP A 120 -12.21 -16.01 -1.01
CA ASP A 120 -13.56 -16.02 -0.42
C ASP A 120 -13.57 -15.87 1.11
N GLU A 121 -12.41 -15.97 1.76
CA GLU A 121 -12.25 -15.70 3.19
C GLU A 121 -11.93 -14.22 3.49
N VAL A 122 -11.70 -13.41 2.46
CA VAL A 122 -11.30 -12.01 2.62
C VAL A 122 -12.39 -11.08 2.12
N PHE A 123 -12.84 -10.20 2.99
CA PHE A 123 -13.82 -9.18 2.66
C PHE A 123 -13.24 -7.76 2.86
N LEU A 124 -13.40 -6.89 1.87
CA LEU A 124 -12.91 -5.52 1.94
C LEU A 124 -13.96 -4.61 2.55
N THR A 125 -13.58 -3.86 3.58
CA THR A 125 -14.44 -2.89 4.27
C THR A 125 -13.78 -1.51 4.28
N ARG A 126 -14.58 -0.46 4.39
CA ARG A 126 -14.10 0.93 4.44
C ARG A 126 -13.44 1.28 5.78
N ASN A 127 -13.86 0.60 6.84
CA ASN A 127 -13.36 0.84 8.20
C ASN A 127 -13.75 -0.32 9.14
N THR A 128 -13.15 -0.33 10.32
CA THR A 128 -13.39 -1.35 11.35
C THR A 128 -14.86 -1.40 11.80
N THR A 129 -15.56 -0.26 11.88
CA THR A 129 -16.97 -0.22 12.29
C THR A 129 -17.85 -0.98 11.31
N GLU A 130 -17.61 -0.83 10.02
CA GLU A 130 -18.31 -1.61 8.99
C GLU A 130 -17.99 -3.10 9.14
N GLY A 131 -16.71 -3.47 9.27
CA GLY A 131 -16.30 -4.87 9.44
C GLY A 131 -16.83 -5.55 10.70
N MET A 132 -17.12 -4.80 11.75
CA MET A 132 -17.71 -5.34 13.00
C MET A 132 -19.23 -5.50 12.92
N ASN A 133 -19.90 -4.96 11.89
CA ASN A 133 -21.34 -5.02 11.70
C ASN A 133 -21.76 -5.91 10.51
N LEU A 134 -20.82 -6.63 9.93
CA LEU A 134 -21.07 -7.66 8.92
C LEU A 134 -21.30 -9.02 9.60
#